data_444ff0c983034a15bd4cb050be1b8e5b
#
_entry.id   444ff0c983034a15bd4cb050be1b8e5b
#
_cell.length_a   1.000
_cell.length_b   1.000
_cell.length_c   1.000
_cell.angle_alpha   90.00
_cell.angle_beta   90.00
_cell.angle_gamma   90.00
#
_symmetry.space_group_name_H-M   'P 1'
#
loop_
_entity.id
_entity.type
_entity.pdbx_description
1 polymer ?
#
loop_
_entity_poly.entity_id
_entity_poly.type
_entity_poly.pdbx_seq_one_letter_code
_entity_poly.pdbx_strand_id
1 'polypeptide(L)'
;SKDIHIKMKYLIKSEKIEIPKGVTVTAKSRVITVKGQKGTVTKNFRHIKAEIDIKENEILIHTYMTTYKQSAILYTIASHIKNMIKGVTVGFRYKMHTVKKHFPIEVALQDGAIEIGRFLGERNVKVVKLLDGVTCKKNEKDNDELWFDGIDIDKVSLTCAHVFQSCTVHDKDRRKFLDGIYVSEKTTIEK
;
A
#
# COMPACT_ATOMS: atom_id res chain seq x y z
N SER A 1 5.03 -33.93 -32.30
CA SER A 1 4.68 -34.24 -30.92
C SER A 1 3.93 -33.05 -30.33
N LYS A 2 2.59 -33.15 -30.23
CA LYS A 2 1.78 -32.08 -29.60
C LYS A 2 1.83 -32.33 -28.11
N ASP A 3 2.57 -31.51 -27.39
CA ASP A 3 2.57 -31.49 -25.92
C ASP A 3 1.18 -31.10 -25.45
N ILE A 4 0.41 -32.08 -25.05
CA ILE A 4 -0.88 -31.90 -24.39
C ILE A 4 -0.57 -31.42 -22.98
N HIS A 5 -0.48 -30.11 -22.80
CA HIS A 5 -0.48 -29.51 -21.46
C HIS A 5 -1.83 -29.83 -20.80
N ILE A 6 -1.86 -30.88 -20.00
CA ILE A 6 -2.99 -31.21 -19.13
C ILE A 6 -3.07 -30.05 -18.12
N LYS A 7 -3.96 -29.08 -18.39
CA LYS A 7 -4.29 -28.02 -17.45
C LYS A 7 -5.02 -28.65 -16.26
N MET A 8 -4.29 -28.93 -15.17
CA MET A 8 -4.91 -29.36 -13.92
C MET A 8 -5.92 -28.31 -13.47
N LYS A 9 -7.17 -28.71 -13.31
CA LYS A 9 -8.26 -27.88 -12.77
C LYS A 9 -8.49 -28.31 -11.32
N TYR A 10 -8.51 -27.33 -10.42
CA TYR A 10 -8.94 -27.56 -9.05
C TYR A 10 -10.47 -27.47 -8.99
N LEU A 11 -11.15 -28.49 -8.46
CA LEU A 11 -12.59 -28.46 -8.23
C LEU A 11 -12.97 -27.35 -7.24
N ILE A 12 -12.29 -27.35 -6.10
CA ILE A 12 -12.47 -26.35 -5.05
C ILE A 12 -11.09 -26.02 -4.48
N LYS A 13 -10.80 -24.75 -4.32
CA LYS A 13 -9.64 -24.29 -3.57
C LYS A 13 -10.10 -23.22 -2.57
N SER A 14 -9.65 -23.35 -1.33
CA SER A 14 -10.04 -22.47 -0.24
C SER A 14 -8.82 -21.95 0.50
N GLU A 15 -8.94 -20.72 1.03
CA GLU A 15 -7.97 -20.10 1.94
C GLU A 15 -8.71 -19.57 3.16
N LYS A 16 -8.10 -19.74 4.34
CA LYS A 16 -8.66 -19.34 5.62
C LYS A 16 -7.87 -18.20 6.21
N ILE A 17 -8.57 -17.18 6.71
CA ILE A 17 -7.99 -16.01 7.38
C ILE A 17 -8.64 -15.87 8.75
N GLU A 18 -7.84 -15.79 9.79
CA GLU A 18 -8.31 -15.56 11.15
C GLU A 18 -8.58 -14.07 11.38
N ILE A 19 -9.67 -13.76 12.08
CA ILE A 19 -10.05 -12.41 12.47
C ILE A 19 -9.56 -12.18 13.90
N PRO A 20 -8.64 -11.23 14.12
CA PRO A 20 -8.19 -10.91 15.49
C PRO A 20 -9.29 -10.26 16.31
N LYS A 21 -9.21 -10.37 17.62
CA LYS A 21 -10.16 -9.76 18.56
C LYS A 21 -10.19 -8.23 18.37
N GLY A 22 -11.40 -7.66 18.36
CA GLY A 22 -11.61 -6.21 18.20
C GLY A 22 -11.71 -5.72 16.76
N VAL A 23 -11.70 -6.63 15.76
CA VAL A 23 -11.93 -6.30 14.36
C VAL A 23 -13.27 -6.87 13.90
N THR A 24 -14.07 -6.04 13.26
CA THR A 24 -15.34 -6.45 12.64
C THR A 24 -15.18 -6.45 11.12
N VAL A 25 -15.52 -7.56 10.49
CA VAL A 25 -15.47 -7.70 9.03
C VAL A 25 -16.87 -7.91 8.49
N THR A 26 -17.25 -7.15 7.49
CA THR A 26 -18.52 -7.31 6.77
C THR A 26 -18.26 -7.45 5.28
N ALA A 27 -18.96 -8.36 4.62
CA ALA A 27 -18.92 -8.51 3.17
C ALA A 27 -20.35 -8.39 2.61
N LYS A 28 -20.53 -7.50 1.64
CA LYS A 28 -21.77 -7.36 0.87
C LYS A 28 -21.42 -7.32 -0.62
N SER A 29 -21.97 -8.25 -1.41
CA SER A 29 -21.71 -8.29 -2.86
C SER A 29 -20.24 -8.21 -3.24
N ARG A 30 -19.37 -8.93 -2.56
CA ARG A 30 -17.89 -8.93 -2.73
C ARG A 30 -17.20 -7.58 -2.45
N VAL A 31 -17.87 -6.68 -1.76
CA VAL A 31 -17.25 -5.49 -1.16
C VAL A 31 -17.01 -5.81 0.30
N ILE A 32 -15.75 -5.82 0.69
CA ILE A 32 -15.31 -6.12 2.05
C ILE A 32 -15.05 -4.81 2.78
N THR A 33 -15.65 -4.67 3.94
CA THR A 33 -15.41 -3.57 4.88
C THR A 33 -14.87 -4.13 6.16
N VAL A 34 -13.68 -3.67 6.54
CA VAL A 34 -13.01 -4.04 7.78
C VAL A 34 -12.98 -2.83 8.69
N LYS A 35 -13.53 -2.98 9.90
CA LYS A 35 -13.58 -1.93 10.93
C LYS A 35 -12.76 -2.39 12.13
N GLY A 36 -11.85 -1.55 12.58
CA GLY A 36 -11.01 -1.78 13.76
C GLY A 36 -10.81 -0.52 14.60
N GLN A 37 -9.86 -0.56 15.51
CA GLN A 37 -9.61 0.54 16.47
C GLN A 37 -9.15 1.83 15.78
N LYS A 38 -8.34 1.74 14.71
CA LYS A 38 -7.78 2.91 14.01
C LYS A 38 -8.69 3.47 12.92
N GLY A 39 -9.74 2.73 12.53
CA GLY A 39 -10.69 3.20 11.52
C GLY A 39 -11.32 2.09 10.70
N THR A 40 -11.81 2.45 9.53
CA THR A 40 -12.51 1.55 8.61
C THR A 40 -11.88 1.60 7.24
N VAL A 41 -11.63 0.44 6.64
CA VAL A 41 -11.13 0.30 5.28
C VAL A 41 -12.12 -0.53 4.47
N THR A 42 -12.45 -0.07 3.25
CA THR A 42 -13.35 -0.77 2.34
C THR A 42 -12.65 -1.06 1.02
N LYS A 43 -12.75 -2.30 0.55
CA LYS A 43 -12.15 -2.71 -0.73
C LYS A 43 -13.15 -3.51 -1.57
N ASN A 44 -13.17 -3.24 -2.87
CA ASN A 44 -14.09 -3.87 -3.82
C ASN A 44 -13.40 -5.01 -4.58
N PHE A 45 -13.98 -6.22 -4.50
CA PHE A 45 -13.51 -7.42 -5.18
C PHE A 45 -14.52 -7.96 -6.20
N ARG A 46 -15.46 -7.13 -6.68
CA ARG A 46 -16.53 -7.56 -7.63
C ARG A 46 -16.00 -8.12 -8.94
N HIS A 47 -14.82 -7.65 -9.38
CA HIS A 47 -14.18 -8.09 -10.62
C HIS A 47 -13.62 -9.53 -10.52
N ILE A 48 -13.58 -10.11 -9.33
CA ILE A 48 -12.98 -11.43 -9.09
C ILE A 48 -14.08 -12.48 -8.91
N LYS A 49 -13.89 -13.65 -9.54
CA LYS A 49 -14.76 -14.81 -9.38
C LYS A 49 -14.32 -15.64 -8.16
N ALA A 50 -14.67 -15.16 -6.97
CA ALA A 50 -14.45 -15.87 -5.71
C ALA A 50 -15.67 -15.68 -4.82
N GLU A 51 -15.96 -16.68 -3.97
CA GLU A 51 -16.93 -16.59 -2.89
C GLU A 51 -16.22 -16.29 -1.58
N ILE A 52 -16.79 -15.43 -0.77
CA ILE A 52 -16.21 -14.95 0.48
C ILE A 52 -17.27 -15.15 1.56
N ASP A 53 -17.02 -16.12 2.43
CA ASP A 53 -17.87 -16.46 3.57
C ASP A 53 -17.24 -15.97 4.86
N ILE A 54 -17.99 -15.20 5.63
CA ILE A 54 -17.56 -14.69 6.92
C ILE A 54 -18.20 -15.52 8.00
N LYS A 55 -17.38 -16.14 8.85
CA LYS A 55 -17.76 -16.78 10.11
C LYS A 55 -17.34 -15.88 11.27
N GLU A 56 -17.79 -16.18 12.48
CA GLU A 56 -17.54 -15.35 13.66
C GLU A 56 -16.06 -14.98 13.87
N ASN A 57 -15.12 -15.94 13.66
CA ASN A 57 -13.70 -15.74 13.92
C ASN A 57 -12.82 -15.94 12.69
N GLU A 58 -13.41 -16.23 11.53
CA GLU A 58 -12.63 -16.56 10.33
C GLU A 58 -13.34 -16.17 9.04
N ILE A 59 -12.55 -15.85 8.04
CA ILE A 59 -13.00 -15.57 6.69
C ILE A 59 -12.54 -16.73 5.81
N LEU A 60 -13.47 -17.37 5.12
CA LEU A 60 -13.21 -18.40 4.14
C LEU A 60 -13.39 -17.83 2.73
N ILE A 61 -12.39 -18.03 1.90
CA ILE A 61 -12.43 -17.61 0.50
C ILE A 61 -12.39 -18.87 -0.36
N HIS A 62 -13.38 -19.03 -1.22
CA HIS A 62 -13.50 -20.21 -2.09
C HIS A 62 -13.44 -19.81 -3.57
N THR A 63 -12.75 -20.64 -4.35
CA THR A 63 -12.76 -20.55 -5.81
C THR A 63 -13.08 -21.92 -6.39
N TYR A 64 -13.97 -21.95 -7.40
CA TYR A 64 -14.46 -23.18 -8.02
C TYR A 64 -13.96 -23.31 -9.44
N MET A 65 -13.69 -24.55 -9.86
CA MET A 65 -13.35 -24.91 -11.25
C MET A 65 -12.24 -24.06 -11.86
N THR A 66 -11.23 -23.71 -11.08
CA THR A 66 -10.15 -22.81 -11.47
C THR A 66 -8.93 -23.54 -12.00
N THR A 67 -8.28 -22.95 -12.99
CA THR A 67 -6.94 -23.39 -13.43
C THR A 67 -5.89 -22.96 -12.39
N TYR A 68 -4.69 -23.54 -12.43
CA TYR A 68 -3.60 -23.18 -11.53
C TYR A 68 -3.32 -21.66 -11.50
N LYS A 69 -3.28 -21.03 -12.67
CA LYS A 69 -3.08 -19.56 -12.78
C LYS A 69 -4.21 -18.76 -12.13
N GLN A 70 -5.44 -19.18 -12.30
CA GLN A 70 -6.60 -18.51 -11.70
C GLN A 70 -6.67 -18.71 -10.18
N SER A 71 -6.22 -19.85 -9.69
CA SER A 71 -6.20 -20.13 -8.25
C SER A 71 -5.27 -19.20 -7.47
N ALA A 72 -4.27 -18.59 -8.11
CA ALA A 72 -3.39 -17.59 -7.48
C ALA A 72 -4.15 -16.32 -7.00
N ILE A 73 -5.26 -16.00 -7.64
CA ILE A 73 -6.14 -14.87 -7.26
C ILE A 73 -6.63 -15.01 -5.81
N LEU A 74 -6.88 -16.24 -5.35
CA LEU A 74 -7.31 -16.52 -3.98
C LEU A 74 -6.31 -15.99 -2.95
N TYR A 75 -5.01 -16.22 -3.16
CA TYR A 75 -3.96 -15.69 -2.28
C TYR A 75 -3.82 -14.19 -2.34
N THR A 76 -4.09 -13.58 -3.52
CA THR A 76 -4.11 -12.12 -3.66
C THR A 76 -5.22 -11.50 -2.82
N ILE A 77 -6.45 -12.04 -2.88
CA ILE A 77 -7.55 -11.57 -2.03
C ILE A 77 -7.20 -11.75 -0.56
N ALA A 78 -6.70 -12.93 -0.19
CA ALA A 78 -6.30 -13.22 1.19
C ALA A 78 -5.26 -12.23 1.70
N SER A 79 -4.25 -11.91 0.91
CA SER A 79 -3.23 -10.92 1.26
C SER A 79 -3.79 -9.52 1.42
N HIS A 80 -4.71 -9.11 0.55
CA HIS A 80 -5.39 -7.81 0.69
C HIS A 80 -6.22 -7.74 1.97
N ILE A 81 -6.97 -8.80 2.30
CA ILE A 81 -7.76 -8.83 3.54
C ILE A 81 -6.85 -8.82 4.78
N LYS A 82 -5.76 -9.60 4.77
CA LYS A 82 -4.75 -9.58 5.83
C LYS A 82 -4.14 -8.19 6.02
N ASN A 83 -3.85 -7.48 4.92
CA ASN A 83 -3.37 -6.10 4.96
C ASN A 83 -4.44 -5.12 5.50
N MET A 84 -5.71 -5.28 5.12
CA MET A 84 -6.79 -4.46 5.68
C MET A 84 -6.90 -4.66 7.19
N ILE A 85 -6.88 -5.90 7.68
CA ILE A 85 -6.92 -6.22 9.11
C ILE A 85 -5.71 -5.60 9.82
N LYS A 86 -4.50 -5.77 9.28
CA LYS A 86 -3.28 -5.21 9.84
C LYS A 86 -3.31 -3.68 9.85
N GLY A 87 -3.86 -3.06 8.82
CA GLY A 87 -4.01 -1.60 8.73
C GLY A 87 -4.93 -1.02 9.80
N VAL A 88 -6.10 -1.64 10.05
CA VAL A 88 -7.05 -1.15 11.06
C VAL A 88 -6.64 -1.47 12.50
N THR A 89 -5.71 -2.40 12.73
CA THR A 89 -5.17 -2.73 14.05
C THR A 89 -3.91 -1.95 14.36
N VAL A 90 -2.86 -2.14 13.58
CA VAL A 90 -1.50 -1.60 13.83
C VAL A 90 -1.23 -0.34 13.03
N GLY A 91 -1.75 -0.26 11.79
CA GLY A 91 -1.47 0.80 10.83
C GLY A 91 -0.12 0.60 10.12
N PHE A 92 0.08 1.32 9.02
CA PHE A 92 1.29 1.26 8.19
C PHE A 92 2.08 2.54 8.29
N ARG A 93 3.40 2.40 8.33
CA ARG A 93 4.38 3.49 8.28
C ARG A 93 5.40 3.23 7.19
N TYR A 94 5.50 4.14 6.24
CA TYR A 94 6.57 4.15 5.26
C TYR A 94 7.50 5.29 5.57
N LYS A 95 8.80 4.99 5.65
CA LYS A 95 9.85 5.97 5.85
C LYS A 95 10.46 6.29 4.50
N MET A 96 10.57 7.56 4.18
CA MET A 96 11.27 8.04 3.01
C MET A 96 12.45 8.90 3.44
N HIS A 97 13.53 8.81 2.69
CA HIS A 97 14.75 9.56 2.94
C HIS A 97 15.08 10.46 1.75
N THR A 98 15.44 11.71 2.03
CA THR A 98 15.88 12.67 1.02
C THR A 98 17.36 12.48 0.73
N VAL A 99 17.68 12.15 -0.54
CA VAL A 99 19.06 12.01 -1.01
C VAL A 99 19.42 13.26 -1.80
N LYS A 100 20.47 13.94 -1.38
CA LYS A 100 20.99 15.19 -1.99
C LYS A 100 22.49 15.13 -2.09
N LYS A 101 23.05 15.67 -3.17
CA LYS A 101 24.50 15.78 -3.36
C LYS A 101 24.98 17.22 -3.23
N HIS A 102 24.52 18.11 -4.08
CA HIS A 102 24.94 19.52 -4.12
C HIS A 102 23.84 20.49 -3.68
N PHE A 103 22.61 20.25 -4.15
CA PHE A 103 21.50 21.14 -3.89
C PHE A 103 20.67 20.62 -2.72
N PRO A 104 20.43 21.43 -1.68
CA PRO A 104 19.55 21.03 -0.59
C PRO A 104 18.12 20.90 -1.11
N ILE A 105 17.46 19.79 -0.75
CA ILE A 105 16.03 19.59 -1.03
C ILE A 105 15.28 20.12 0.20
N GLU A 106 14.47 21.14 -0.01
CA GLU A 106 13.63 21.69 1.05
C GLU A 106 12.24 21.05 0.99
N VAL A 107 11.85 20.42 2.11
CA VAL A 107 10.51 19.84 2.23
C VAL A 107 9.74 20.62 3.28
N ALA A 108 8.65 21.24 2.90
CA ALA A 108 7.68 21.86 3.80
C ALA A 108 6.42 21.00 3.88
N LEU A 109 5.91 20.82 5.09
CA LEU A 109 4.63 20.12 5.30
C LEU A 109 3.55 21.16 5.47
N GLN A 110 2.52 21.07 4.63
CA GLN A 110 1.28 21.85 4.77
C GLN A 110 0.12 20.90 5.08
N ASP A 111 -0.99 21.47 5.53
CA ASP A 111 -2.20 20.67 5.80
C ASP A 111 -2.69 19.99 4.53
N GLY A 112 -2.48 18.66 4.48
CA GLY A 112 -2.89 17.82 3.35
C GLY A 112 -2.00 17.84 2.12
N ALA A 113 -0.82 18.51 2.16
CA ALA A 113 0.12 18.56 1.05
C ALA A 113 1.58 18.60 1.51
N ILE A 114 2.47 18.20 0.63
CA ILE A 114 3.92 18.30 0.80
C ILE A 114 4.44 19.20 -0.29
N GLU A 115 5.17 20.22 0.09
CA GLU A 115 5.88 21.10 -0.82
C GLU A 115 7.35 20.72 -0.87
N ILE A 116 7.86 20.53 -2.07
CA ILE A 116 9.25 20.16 -2.33
C ILE A 116 9.89 21.28 -3.16
N GLY A 117 10.80 22.01 -2.54
CA GLY A 117 11.52 23.09 -3.15
C GLY A 117 12.98 22.77 -3.43
N ARG A 118 13.58 23.57 -4.31
CA ARG A 118 15.01 23.54 -4.68
C ARG A 118 15.54 22.22 -5.19
N PHE A 119 14.67 21.34 -5.70
CA PHE A 119 15.12 20.08 -6.29
C PHE A 119 16.04 20.36 -7.48
N LEU A 120 17.30 19.89 -7.42
CA LEU A 120 18.36 20.15 -8.42
C LEU A 120 18.56 21.65 -8.75
N GLY A 121 18.28 22.54 -7.81
CA GLY A 121 18.38 24.00 -8.01
C GLY A 121 17.22 24.62 -8.78
N GLU A 122 16.14 23.89 -9.02
CA GLU A 122 14.92 24.44 -9.62
C GLU A 122 14.31 25.53 -8.71
N ARG A 123 13.79 26.59 -9.32
CA ARG A 123 13.07 27.65 -8.60
C ARG A 123 11.62 27.28 -8.31
N ASN A 124 11.06 26.34 -9.07
CA ASN A 124 9.68 25.92 -8.93
C ASN A 124 9.52 25.00 -7.72
N VAL A 125 8.45 25.25 -6.95
CA VAL A 125 8.04 24.38 -5.85
C VAL A 125 7.08 23.33 -6.38
N LYS A 126 7.36 22.05 -6.11
CA LYS A 126 6.51 20.93 -6.48
C LYS A 126 5.57 20.61 -5.32
N VAL A 127 4.27 20.68 -5.56
CA VAL A 127 3.27 20.40 -4.53
C VAL A 127 2.66 19.02 -4.76
N VAL A 128 2.76 18.15 -3.77
CA VAL A 128 2.18 16.80 -3.78
C VAL A 128 1.08 16.72 -2.74
N LYS A 129 -0.16 16.52 -3.19
CA LYS A 129 -1.29 16.31 -2.29
C LYS A 129 -1.24 14.94 -1.64
N LEU A 130 -1.46 14.89 -0.33
CA LEU A 130 -1.63 13.64 0.41
C LEU A 130 -3.00 13.03 0.09
N LEU A 131 -3.06 11.71 0.01
CA LEU A 131 -4.33 11.00 -0.11
C LEU A 131 -5.05 10.97 1.24
N ASP A 132 -6.39 10.92 1.18
CA ASP A 132 -7.25 10.92 2.37
C ASP A 132 -6.89 9.78 3.32
N GLY A 133 -6.65 10.13 4.60
CA GLY A 133 -6.27 9.18 5.64
C GLY A 133 -4.78 8.86 5.71
N VAL A 134 -3.94 9.58 4.96
CA VAL A 134 -2.47 9.53 5.06
C VAL A 134 -1.97 10.80 5.73
N THR A 135 -1.15 10.65 6.74
CA THR A 135 -0.47 11.76 7.43
C THR A 135 1.03 11.70 7.17
N CYS A 136 1.65 12.85 6.98
CA CYS A 136 3.09 12.96 6.85
C CYS A 136 3.68 13.71 8.03
N LYS A 137 4.80 13.21 8.56
CA LYS A 137 5.57 13.83 9.64
C LYS A 137 7.05 13.82 9.30
N LYS A 138 7.78 14.84 9.71
CA LYS A 138 9.24 14.82 9.69
C LYS A 138 9.76 14.14 10.95
N ASN A 139 10.87 13.42 10.82
CA ASN A 139 11.55 12.90 11.98
C ASN A 139 12.27 14.05 12.70
N GLU A 140 12.07 14.16 14.03
CA GLU A 140 12.70 15.21 14.84
C GLU A 140 14.23 15.03 14.96
N LYS A 141 14.72 13.78 14.81
CA LYS A 141 16.15 13.45 14.92
C LYS A 141 16.89 13.60 13.59
N ASP A 142 16.17 13.41 12.48
CA ASP A 142 16.74 13.46 11.14
C ASP A 142 15.79 14.22 10.21
N ASN A 143 16.16 15.45 9.89
CA ASN A 143 15.37 16.32 9.02
C ASN A 143 15.23 15.80 7.59
N ASP A 144 16.08 14.87 7.18
CA ASP A 144 16.08 14.26 5.85
C ASP A 144 15.16 13.02 5.80
N GLU A 145 14.53 12.61 6.92
CA GLU A 145 13.61 11.48 6.99
C GLU A 145 12.16 11.94 7.13
N LEU A 146 11.29 11.40 6.27
CA LEU A 146 9.85 11.66 6.24
C LEU A 146 9.09 10.38 6.56
N TRP A 147 8.10 10.45 7.45
CA TRP A 147 7.25 9.34 7.84
C TRP A 147 5.84 9.52 7.29
N PHE A 148 5.37 8.53 6.55
CA PHE A 148 4.02 8.48 6.02
C PHE A 148 3.24 7.42 6.76
N ASP A 149 2.26 7.84 7.55
CA ASP A 149 1.42 6.98 8.37
C ASP A 149 0.02 6.91 7.79
N GLY A 150 -0.57 5.71 7.80
CA GLY A 150 -1.94 5.52 7.36
C GLY A 150 -2.49 4.13 7.65
N ILE A 151 -3.80 4.01 7.51
CA ILE A 151 -4.54 2.76 7.73
C ILE A 151 -4.52 1.89 6.48
N ASP A 152 -4.64 2.52 5.29
CA ASP A 152 -4.69 1.84 4.01
C ASP A 152 -3.30 1.82 3.35
N ILE A 153 -2.73 0.61 3.21
CA ILE A 153 -1.42 0.41 2.59
C ILE A 153 -1.37 0.93 1.15
N ASP A 154 -2.47 0.81 0.39
CA ASP A 154 -2.52 1.23 -1.00
C ASP A 154 -2.40 2.76 -1.08
N LYS A 155 -3.10 3.50 -0.22
CA LYS A 155 -3.04 4.96 -0.15
C LYS A 155 -1.68 5.46 0.34
N VAL A 156 -1.11 4.84 1.38
CA VAL A 156 0.23 5.19 1.88
C VAL A 156 1.28 4.98 0.80
N SER A 157 1.28 3.81 0.17
CA SER A 157 2.28 3.49 -0.87
C SER A 157 2.13 4.37 -2.12
N LEU A 158 0.89 4.69 -2.52
CA LEU A 158 0.62 5.57 -3.65
C LEU A 158 1.07 7.01 -3.36
N THR A 159 0.83 7.52 -2.15
CA THR A 159 1.33 8.83 -1.73
C THR A 159 2.87 8.88 -1.79
N CYS A 160 3.55 7.87 -1.26
CA CYS A 160 5.01 7.76 -1.36
C CYS A 160 5.49 7.70 -2.82
N ALA A 161 4.75 7.00 -3.69
CA ALA A 161 5.07 6.94 -5.12
C ALA A 161 4.92 8.30 -5.80
N HIS A 162 3.89 9.09 -5.46
CA HIS A 162 3.71 10.44 -5.98
C HIS A 162 4.86 11.36 -5.56
N VAL A 163 5.30 11.30 -4.30
CA VAL A 163 6.46 12.04 -3.79
C VAL A 163 7.73 11.66 -4.55
N PHE A 164 8.00 10.36 -4.70
CA PHE A 164 9.16 9.86 -5.45
C PHE A 164 9.12 10.32 -6.91
N GLN A 165 7.98 10.22 -7.59
CA GLN A 165 7.84 10.59 -8.99
C GLN A 165 7.96 12.09 -9.22
N SER A 166 7.53 12.92 -8.27
CA SER A 166 7.69 14.38 -8.35
C SER A 166 9.16 14.81 -8.35
N CYS A 167 10.03 14.05 -7.69
CA CYS A 167 11.48 14.28 -7.60
C CYS A 167 12.28 13.42 -8.59
N THR A 168 11.74 13.19 -9.77
CA THR A 168 12.43 12.42 -10.80
C THR A 168 13.31 13.33 -11.67
N VAL A 169 14.55 12.91 -11.89
CA VAL A 169 15.48 13.60 -12.81
C VAL A 169 15.12 13.27 -14.26
N HIS A 170 14.89 14.29 -15.09
CA HIS A 170 14.48 14.12 -16.50
C HIS A 170 15.64 14.28 -17.47
N ASP A 171 16.41 15.37 -17.36
CA ASP A 171 17.41 15.76 -18.38
C ASP A 171 18.85 15.29 -18.07
N LYS A 172 19.00 14.42 -17.07
CA LYS A 172 20.29 13.93 -16.59
C LYS A 172 20.28 12.41 -16.46
N ASP A 173 21.48 11.81 -16.48
CA ASP A 173 21.63 10.37 -16.25
C ASP A 173 21.35 10.03 -14.77
N ARG A 174 20.28 9.32 -14.52
CA ARG A 174 19.84 8.85 -13.18
C ARG A 174 20.87 7.96 -12.48
N ARG A 175 21.80 7.38 -13.20
CA ARG A 175 22.89 6.57 -12.61
C ARG A 175 23.94 7.41 -11.92
N LYS A 176 24.07 8.68 -12.31
CA LYS A 176 25.02 9.65 -11.75
C LYS A 176 24.34 10.65 -10.79
N PHE A 177 23.15 11.12 -11.17
CA PHE A 177 22.34 12.06 -10.38
C PHE A 177 21.33 11.27 -9.55
N LEU A 178 21.76 10.90 -8.35
CA LEU A 178 20.97 10.08 -7.41
C LEU A 178 20.09 10.93 -6.50
N ASP A 179 20.04 12.24 -6.72
CA ASP A 179 19.21 13.15 -5.94
C ASP A 179 17.72 12.78 -6.08
N GLY A 180 17.01 12.78 -4.97
CA GLY A 180 15.61 12.41 -4.93
C GLY A 180 15.12 12.06 -3.54
N ILE A 181 13.85 11.67 -3.45
CA ILE A 181 13.23 11.21 -2.22
C ILE A 181 12.84 9.73 -2.41
N TYR A 182 13.40 8.84 -1.62
CA TYR A 182 13.28 7.39 -1.79
C TYR A 182 12.67 6.73 -0.57
N VAL A 183 11.91 5.66 -0.78
CA VAL A 183 11.41 4.82 0.32
C VAL A 183 12.58 4.01 0.89
N SER A 184 12.92 4.25 2.15
CA SER A 184 13.98 3.55 2.87
C SER A 184 13.46 2.31 3.59
N GLU A 185 12.32 2.42 4.26
CA GLU A 185 11.78 1.35 5.08
C GLU A 185 10.24 1.29 5.01
N LYS A 186 9.69 0.07 5.04
CA LYS A 186 8.26 -0.19 5.09
C LYS A 186 7.95 -0.94 6.38
N THR A 187 7.34 -0.26 7.33
CA THR A 187 7.06 -0.79 8.68
C THR A 187 5.59 -0.62 9.05
N THR A 188 5.29 -0.95 10.28
CA THR A 188 4.01 -0.66 10.93
C THR A 188 4.21 0.42 11.99
N ILE A 189 3.15 1.15 12.36
CA ILE A 189 3.22 2.24 13.35
C ILE A 189 3.59 1.69 14.72
N GLU A 190 3.01 0.57 15.09
CA GLU A 190 3.32 -0.17 16.32
C GLU A 190 4.10 -1.44 15.97
N LYS A 191 5.13 -1.74 16.74
CA LYS A 191 5.91 -2.98 16.59
C LYS A 191 5.25 -4.13 17.32
#